data_fecda6926a607db586cd319aca3cdd02
#
_entry.id   fecda6926a607db586cd319aca3cdd02
#
_cell.length_a   1.000
_cell.length_b   1.000
_cell.length_c   1.000
_cell.angle_alpha   90.00
_cell.angle_beta   90.00
_cell.angle_gamma   90.00
#
_symmetry.space_group_name_H-M   'P 1'
#
loop_
_entity.id
_entity.type
_entity.pdbx_description
1 polymer ?
#
loop_
_entity_poly.entity_id
_entity_poly.type
_entity_poly.pdbx_seq_one_letter_code
_entity_poly.pdbx_strand_id
1 'polypeptide(L)'
;MKYVVLIYSNPATWETMPAAERDRVLGTHNRLIDELTKSGEMLRVDGLGHPSNTKTVRVREGSQVVTDGPFSEAKEQLAGVWALDVDSIERAIEVSAPIAEYDTVEIRPLMDLSGLEM
;
A
#
# COMPACT_ATOMS: atom_id res chain seq x y z
N MET A 1 -15.25 6.27 9.16
CA MET A 1 -15.30 5.62 7.84
C MET A 1 -13.97 4.93 7.58
N LYS A 2 -14.02 3.75 7.04
CA LYS A 2 -12.82 2.92 6.88
C LYS A 2 -12.36 2.86 5.44
N TYR A 3 -11.10 3.15 5.22
CA TYR A 3 -10.45 3.16 3.92
C TYR A 3 -9.16 2.35 3.96
N VAL A 4 -8.81 1.76 2.84
CA VAL A 4 -7.47 1.23 2.61
C VAL A 4 -6.72 2.19 1.70
N VAL A 5 -5.47 2.45 2.06
CA VAL A 5 -4.51 3.21 1.25
C VAL A 5 -3.57 2.19 0.63
N LEU A 6 -3.61 2.08 -0.69
CA LEU A 6 -2.77 1.17 -1.46
C LEU A 6 -1.59 1.97 -2.02
N ILE A 7 -0.38 1.57 -1.66
CA ILE A 7 0.85 2.28 -2.02
C ILE A 7 1.58 1.45 -3.06
N TYR A 8 1.74 2.02 -4.27
CA TYR A 8 2.45 1.41 -5.38
C TYR A 8 3.78 2.10 -5.58
N SER A 9 4.85 1.32 -5.73
CA SER A 9 6.16 1.86 -6.01
C SER A 9 6.87 1.08 -7.11
N ASN A 10 7.86 1.73 -7.74
CA ASN A 10 8.73 1.08 -8.69
C ASN A 10 9.96 0.55 -7.94
N PRO A 11 10.16 -0.78 -7.84
CA PRO A 11 11.29 -1.33 -7.11
C PRO A 11 12.64 -0.84 -7.63
N ALA A 12 12.77 -0.63 -8.95
CA ALA A 12 14.01 -0.15 -9.55
C ALA A 12 14.35 1.28 -9.07
N THR A 13 13.35 2.14 -8.89
CA THR A 13 13.56 3.49 -8.35
C THR A 13 14.08 3.43 -6.92
N TRP A 14 13.48 2.57 -6.10
CA TRP A 14 13.92 2.39 -4.71
C TRP A 14 15.34 1.85 -4.62
N GLU A 15 15.66 0.85 -5.41
CA GLU A 15 16.99 0.20 -5.41
C GLU A 15 18.12 1.15 -5.84
N THR A 16 17.81 2.09 -6.73
CA THR A 16 18.80 3.07 -7.25
C THR A 16 18.76 4.41 -6.53
N MET A 17 17.84 4.59 -5.60
CA MET A 17 17.70 5.84 -4.85
C MET A 17 18.91 6.07 -3.95
N PRO A 18 19.46 7.30 -3.88
CA PRO A 18 20.53 7.63 -2.93
C PRO A 18 20.09 7.38 -1.48
N ALA A 19 21.02 6.94 -0.64
CA ALA A 19 20.73 6.60 0.76
C ALA A 19 20.06 7.75 1.52
N ALA A 20 20.53 8.99 1.34
CA ALA A 20 19.94 10.14 2.00
C ALA A 20 18.48 10.38 1.60
N GLU A 21 18.14 10.12 0.34
CA GLU A 21 16.77 10.24 -0.15
C GLU A 21 15.89 9.10 0.38
N ARG A 22 16.39 7.87 0.41
CA ARG A 22 15.67 6.74 1.05
C ARG A 22 15.38 7.02 2.51
N ASP A 23 16.33 7.59 3.24
CA ASP A 23 16.14 7.97 4.65
C ASP A 23 15.03 9.00 4.82
N ARG A 24 14.94 9.98 3.90
CA ARG A 24 13.84 10.96 3.93
C ARG A 24 12.49 10.32 3.66
N VAL A 25 12.41 9.41 2.69
CA VAL A 25 11.17 8.70 2.38
C VAL A 25 10.72 7.85 3.57
N LEU A 26 11.63 7.06 4.15
CA LEU A 26 11.34 6.26 5.34
C LEU A 26 10.95 7.13 6.53
N GLY A 27 11.62 8.27 6.72
CA GLY A 27 11.29 9.23 7.77
C GLY A 27 9.88 9.79 7.62
N THR A 28 9.45 10.09 6.40
CA THR A 28 8.09 10.55 6.10
C THR A 28 7.07 9.47 6.45
N HIS A 29 7.29 8.24 6.02
CA HIS A 29 6.41 7.11 6.35
C HIS A 29 6.31 6.90 7.87
N ASN A 30 7.43 6.83 8.55
CA ASN A 30 7.47 6.57 9.98
C ASN A 30 6.79 7.67 10.78
N ARG A 31 6.97 8.94 10.40
CA ARG A 31 6.31 10.08 11.04
C ARG A 31 4.80 10.01 10.87
N LEU A 32 4.31 9.73 9.66
CA LEU A 32 2.88 9.63 9.39
C LEU A 32 2.25 8.46 10.14
N ILE A 33 2.90 7.31 10.15
CA ILE A 33 2.42 6.14 10.90
C ILE A 33 2.32 6.47 12.39
N ASP A 34 3.33 7.14 12.95
CA ASP A 34 3.34 7.54 14.36
C ASP A 34 2.21 8.52 14.68
N GLU A 35 2.06 9.57 13.87
CA GLU A 35 1.00 10.58 14.05
C GLU A 35 -0.39 9.97 13.96
N LEU A 36 -0.64 9.12 12.97
CA LEU A 36 -1.94 8.49 12.75
C LEU A 36 -2.25 7.40 13.78
N THR A 37 -1.22 6.74 14.30
CA THR A 37 -1.38 5.80 15.41
C THR A 37 -1.78 6.55 16.69
N LYS A 38 -1.14 7.68 16.97
CA LYS A 38 -1.48 8.51 18.14
C LYS A 38 -2.87 9.10 18.04
N SER A 39 -3.32 9.49 16.86
CA SER A 39 -4.67 10.03 16.66
C SER A 39 -5.75 8.94 16.69
N GLY A 40 -5.37 7.66 16.61
CA GLY A 40 -6.30 6.55 16.52
C GLY A 40 -6.83 6.29 15.10
N GLU A 41 -6.34 7.02 14.11
CA GLU A 41 -6.78 6.88 12.73
C GLU A 41 -6.14 5.68 12.01
N MET A 42 -4.93 5.29 12.41
CA MET A 42 -4.24 4.13 11.82
C MET A 42 -4.70 2.83 12.46
N LEU A 43 -5.40 1.99 11.70
CA LEU A 43 -5.84 0.67 12.16
C LEU A 43 -4.77 -0.39 11.92
N ARG A 44 -4.12 -0.34 10.77
CA ARG A 44 -3.13 -1.32 10.37
C ARG A 44 -2.20 -0.75 9.30
N VAL A 45 -0.95 -1.18 9.33
CA VAL A 45 0.05 -0.87 8.32
C VAL A 45 0.82 -2.15 8.00
N ASP A 46 0.95 -2.45 6.70
CA ASP A 46 1.73 -3.58 6.22
C ASP A 46 2.63 -3.13 5.09
N GLY A 47 3.93 -3.41 5.22
CA GLY A 47 4.85 -3.35 4.11
C GLY A 47 4.94 -4.70 3.42
N LEU A 48 5.07 -4.70 2.09
CA LEU A 48 5.20 -5.91 1.30
C LEU A 48 6.64 -6.12 0.85
N GLY A 49 7.04 -7.38 0.78
CA GLY A 49 8.35 -7.75 0.27
C GLY A 49 8.49 -7.49 -1.23
N HIS A 50 9.71 -7.66 -1.75
CA HIS A 50 10.00 -7.41 -3.16
C HIS A 50 9.09 -8.26 -4.07
N PRO A 51 8.58 -7.69 -5.20
CA PRO A 51 7.70 -8.41 -6.12
C PRO A 51 8.26 -9.73 -6.66
N SER A 52 9.58 -9.87 -6.75
CA SER A 52 10.21 -11.13 -7.18
C SER A 52 9.90 -12.32 -6.26
N ASN A 53 9.49 -12.05 -5.02
CA ASN A 53 9.11 -13.09 -4.05
C ASN A 53 7.61 -13.44 -4.10
N THR A 54 6.89 -12.91 -5.09
CA THR A 54 5.46 -13.15 -5.27
C THR A 54 5.21 -14.52 -5.88
N LYS A 55 4.12 -15.15 -5.45
CA LYS A 55 3.55 -16.32 -6.12
C LYS A 55 2.16 -15.95 -6.61
N THR A 56 1.87 -16.25 -7.86
CA THR A 56 0.54 -16.06 -8.43
C THR A 56 -0.13 -17.42 -8.55
N VAL A 57 -1.34 -17.53 -8.02
CA VAL A 57 -2.11 -18.78 -8.04
C VAL A 57 -3.36 -18.59 -8.89
N ARG A 58 -3.56 -19.49 -9.85
CA ARG A 58 -4.76 -19.51 -10.69
C ARG A 58 -5.28 -20.94 -10.78
N VAL A 59 -6.54 -21.08 -11.14
CA VAL A 59 -7.13 -22.38 -11.45
C VAL A 59 -7.48 -22.37 -12.94
N ARG A 60 -6.96 -23.34 -13.67
CA ARG A 60 -7.20 -23.52 -15.10
C ARG A 60 -7.71 -24.95 -15.32
N GLU A 61 -8.89 -25.07 -15.94
CA GLU A 61 -9.49 -26.38 -16.25
C GLU A 61 -9.53 -27.32 -15.02
N GLY A 62 -9.87 -26.75 -13.87
CA GLY A 62 -9.95 -27.49 -12.60
C GLY A 62 -8.62 -27.78 -11.93
N SER A 63 -7.50 -27.32 -12.51
CA SER A 63 -6.16 -27.53 -11.94
C SER A 63 -5.54 -26.23 -11.43
N GLN A 64 -4.85 -26.34 -10.29
CA GLN A 64 -4.10 -25.22 -9.71
C GLN A 64 -2.83 -24.97 -10.54
N VAL A 65 -2.63 -23.73 -10.92
CA VAL A 65 -1.41 -23.26 -11.60
C VAL A 65 -0.75 -22.20 -10.73
N VAL A 66 0.49 -22.44 -10.35
CA VAL A 66 1.29 -21.49 -9.57
C VAL A 66 2.45 -21.00 -10.40
N THR A 67 2.57 -19.68 -10.52
CA THR A 67 3.69 -19.06 -11.24
C THR A 67 4.47 -18.13 -10.31
N ASP A 68 5.74 -17.96 -10.60
CA ASP A 68 6.59 -17.02 -9.88
C ASP A 68 6.35 -15.59 -10.39
N GLY A 69 6.43 -14.64 -9.45
CA GLY A 69 6.26 -13.23 -9.74
C GLY A 69 4.80 -12.76 -9.74
N PRO A 70 4.57 -11.45 -9.82
CA PRO A 70 3.23 -10.87 -9.84
C PRO A 70 2.52 -11.19 -11.15
N PHE A 71 1.17 -11.24 -11.12
CA PHE A 71 0.38 -11.46 -12.33
C PHE A 71 0.43 -10.26 -13.28
N SER A 72 0.69 -9.06 -12.76
CA SER A 72 0.84 -7.84 -13.54
C SER A 72 2.32 -7.51 -13.73
N GLU A 73 2.72 -7.20 -14.98
CA GLU A 73 4.09 -6.79 -15.30
C GLU A 73 4.29 -5.28 -15.25
N ALA A 74 3.37 -4.53 -14.63
CA ALA A 74 3.51 -3.09 -14.48
C ALA A 74 4.78 -2.73 -13.71
N LYS A 75 5.39 -1.59 -14.06
CA LYS A 75 6.60 -1.10 -13.38
C LYS A 75 6.33 -0.74 -11.93
N GLU A 76 5.13 -0.23 -11.63
CA GLU A 76 4.70 0.05 -10.28
C GLU A 76 3.98 -1.17 -9.72
N GLN A 77 4.43 -1.64 -8.57
CA GLN A 77 3.90 -2.78 -7.87
C GLN A 77 3.40 -2.38 -6.48
N LEU A 78 2.42 -3.09 -5.98
CA LEU A 78 1.92 -2.84 -4.63
C LEU A 78 3.05 -3.08 -3.63
N ALA A 79 3.37 -2.06 -2.84
CA ALA A 79 4.49 -2.07 -1.90
C ALA A 79 4.05 -1.96 -0.45
N GLY A 80 2.86 -1.45 -0.20
CA GLY A 80 2.36 -1.30 1.15
C GLY A 80 0.87 -1.03 1.19
N VAL A 81 0.28 -1.26 2.35
CA VAL A 81 -1.15 -1.09 2.60
C VAL A 81 -1.34 -0.47 3.97
N TRP A 82 -2.14 0.59 4.04
CA TRP A 82 -2.62 1.15 5.31
C TRP A 82 -4.13 0.94 5.40
N ALA A 83 -4.61 0.57 6.57
CA ALA A 83 -6.04 0.62 6.88
C ALA A 83 -6.28 1.79 7.82
N LEU A 84 -7.19 2.68 7.45
CA LEU A 84 -7.51 3.90 8.19
C LEU A 84 -8.97 3.91 8.64
N ASP A 85 -9.21 4.50 9.80
CA ASP A 85 -10.55 4.92 10.22
C ASP A 85 -10.52 6.44 10.39
N VAL A 86 -11.15 7.15 9.45
CA VAL A 86 -11.11 8.61 9.32
C VAL A 86 -12.51 9.17 9.12
N ASP A 87 -12.68 10.46 9.32
CA ASP A 87 -13.99 11.12 9.22
C ASP A 87 -14.51 11.21 7.79
N SER A 88 -13.60 11.24 6.80
CA SER A 88 -13.97 11.42 5.40
C SER A 88 -12.89 10.92 4.47
N ILE A 89 -13.23 10.75 3.19
CA ILE A 89 -12.22 10.43 2.16
C ILE A 89 -11.23 11.58 1.98
N GLU A 90 -11.66 12.82 2.17
CA GLU A 90 -10.78 13.98 2.11
C GLU A 90 -9.67 13.90 3.16
N ARG A 91 -10.01 13.40 4.36
CA ARG A 91 -9.00 13.16 5.39
C ARG A 91 -8.02 12.06 4.99
N ALA A 92 -8.51 10.98 4.39
CA ALA A 92 -7.64 9.91 3.88
C ALA A 92 -6.67 10.44 2.81
N ILE A 93 -7.15 11.30 1.92
CA ILE A 93 -6.32 11.95 0.90
C ILE A 93 -5.27 12.85 1.56
N GLU A 94 -5.68 13.69 2.50
CA GLU A 94 -4.80 14.62 3.20
C GLU A 94 -3.63 13.89 3.88
N VAL A 95 -3.92 12.82 4.63
CA VAL A 95 -2.89 12.11 5.39
C VAL A 95 -1.97 11.26 4.53
N SER A 96 -2.40 10.84 3.34
CA SER A 96 -1.60 10.04 2.42
C SER A 96 -0.85 10.87 1.37
N ALA A 97 -1.22 12.13 1.19
CA ALA A 97 -0.61 13.00 0.18
C ALA A 97 0.93 13.08 0.26
N PRO A 98 1.57 13.13 1.44
CA PRO A 98 3.04 13.13 1.49
C PRO A 98 3.69 11.89 0.89
N ILE A 99 3.01 10.74 0.94
CA ILE A 99 3.50 9.50 0.31
C ILE A 99 3.41 9.61 -1.21
N ALA A 100 2.40 10.30 -1.72
CA ALA A 100 2.20 10.49 -3.17
C ALA A 100 3.30 11.37 -3.83
N GLU A 101 4.15 12.01 -3.05
CA GLU A 101 5.34 12.70 -3.58
C GLU A 101 6.38 11.73 -4.13
N TYR A 102 6.40 10.49 -3.61
CA TYR A 102 7.39 9.48 -3.95
C TYR A 102 6.78 8.28 -4.70
N ASP A 103 5.54 7.95 -4.39
CA ASP A 103 4.86 6.75 -4.87
C ASP A 103 3.49 7.12 -5.46
N THR A 104 2.79 6.14 -6.02
CA THR A 104 1.40 6.29 -6.41
C THR A 104 0.51 5.71 -5.32
N VAL A 105 -0.52 6.44 -4.96
CA VAL A 105 -1.43 6.07 -3.88
C VAL A 105 -2.85 5.95 -4.41
N GLU A 106 -3.50 4.84 -4.10
CA GLU A 106 -4.94 4.67 -4.32
C GLU A 106 -5.65 4.55 -2.98
N ILE A 107 -6.84 5.11 -2.89
CA ILE A 107 -7.67 5.07 -1.68
C ILE A 107 -8.99 4.40 -2.05
N ARG A 108 -9.35 3.33 -1.33
CA ARG A 108 -10.58 2.60 -1.56
C ARG A 108 -11.33 2.39 -0.24
N PRO A 109 -12.67 2.52 -0.25
CA PRO A 109 -13.45 2.16 0.93
C PRO A 109 -13.31 0.66 1.22
N LEU A 110 -13.27 0.32 2.50
CA LEU A 110 -13.35 -1.07 2.93
C LEU A 110 -14.79 -1.53 2.96
N MET A 111 -15.03 -2.79 2.65
CA MET A 111 -16.31 -3.44 2.81
C MET A 111 -16.30 -4.31 4.07
N ASP A 112 -17.48 -4.48 4.70
CA ASP A 112 -17.67 -5.51 5.70
C ASP A 112 -17.99 -6.86 5.04
N LEU A 113 -18.21 -7.89 5.85
CA LEU A 113 -18.49 -9.24 5.34
C LEU A 113 -19.85 -9.36 4.63
N SER A 114 -20.73 -8.37 4.78
CA SER A 114 -22.01 -8.33 4.06
C SER A 114 -21.89 -7.66 2.68
N GLY A 115 -20.71 -7.13 2.35
CA GLY A 115 -20.47 -6.42 1.10
C GLY A 115 -20.81 -4.93 1.13
N LEU A 116 -21.10 -4.38 2.31
CA LEU A 116 -21.34 -2.96 2.48
C LEU A 116 -20.04 -2.22 2.81
N GLU A 117 -19.89 -1.03 2.26
CA GLU A 117 -18.75 -0.17 2.56
C GLU A 117 -18.76 0.27 4.02
N MET A 118 -17.63 0.17 4.64
CA MET A 118 -17.42 0.56 6.03
C MET A 118 -17.03 2.04 6.09
#